data_48398571edf6409b52b99ea6cec1d9ff
#
_entry.id   48398571edf6409b52b99ea6cec1d9ff
#
_cell.length_a   1.000
_cell.length_b   1.000
_cell.length_c   1.000
_cell.angle_alpha   90.00
_cell.angle_beta   90.00
_cell.angle_gamma   90.00
#
_symmetry.space_group_name_H-M   'P 1'
#
loop_
_entity.id
_entity.type
_entity.pdbx_description
1 polymer ?
#
loop_
_entity_poly.entity_id
_entity_poly.type
_entity_poly.pdbx_seq_one_letter_code
_entity_poly.pdbx_strand_id
1 'polypeptide(L)'
;PIVAPTNIKRYFITSKESRQDVQELRAIHDAILTGGNTVVNDLPKMNARVNFPLNQPKKILLSNKSNLDLSAEFFKDCNYEILNETGIHKIIEKYSKTDITSILVEAGPKLVNSFLDSGLVDKVIIYESQNNLGPNGVNWFKEDNTVEKLGFKLESSYKIETDTKKIYIKC
;
A
#
# COMPACT_ATOMS: atom_id res chain seq x y z
N PRO A 1 -2.73 4.76 10.15
CA PRO A 1 -3.61 5.32 9.13
C PRO A 1 -4.97 4.64 9.18
N ILE A 2 -5.98 5.43 9.19
CA ILE A 2 -7.37 5.03 9.31
C ILE A 2 -7.96 5.09 7.92
N VAL A 3 -8.70 4.04 7.51
CA VAL A 3 -9.35 3.96 6.21
C VAL A 3 -10.72 4.65 6.29
N ALA A 4 -11.10 5.44 5.29
CA ALA A 4 -12.37 6.15 5.25
C ALA A 4 -13.57 5.20 5.11
N PRO A 5 -14.73 5.53 5.69
CA PRO A 5 -15.94 4.71 5.57
C PRO A 5 -16.53 4.72 4.15
N THR A 6 -17.13 3.59 3.78
CA THR A 6 -17.47 3.14 2.41
C THR A 6 -18.64 3.82 1.71
N ASN A 7 -19.09 5.02 2.04
CA ASN A 7 -20.28 5.58 1.39
C ASN A 7 -20.31 7.10 1.15
N ILE A 8 -19.16 7.77 1.10
CA ILE A 8 -19.14 9.22 0.84
C ILE A 8 -17.91 9.55 -0.02
N LYS A 9 -18.01 10.58 -0.88
CA LYS A 9 -16.91 11.24 -1.60
C LYS A 9 -15.53 10.87 -1.07
N ARG A 10 -14.61 10.39 -1.94
CA ARG A 10 -13.23 10.07 -1.57
C ARG A 10 -12.69 11.06 -0.56
N TYR A 11 -12.61 10.66 0.70
CA TYR A 11 -12.04 11.47 1.75
C TYR A 11 -10.54 11.20 1.78
N PHE A 12 -9.76 12.21 1.51
CA PHE A 12 -8.31 12.11 1.60
C PHE A 12 -7.87 12.43 3.04
N ILE A 13 -7.23 11.49 3.68
CA ILE A 13 -6.71 11.63 5.06
C ILE A 13 -5.48 12.55 5.05
N THR A 14 -4.58 12.32 4.11
CA THR A 14 -3.29 13.01 3.98
C THR A 14 -3.34 14.16 2.98
N SER A 15 -2.38 15.07 3.06
CA SER A 15 -2.19 16.21 2.18
C SER A 15 -2.01 15.80 0.72
N LYS A 16 -2.12 16.76 -0.20
CA LYS A 16 -1.84 16.56 -1.62
C LYS A 16 -0.38 16.18 -1.84
N GLU A 17 0.50 16.80 -1.09
CA GLU A 17 1.96 16.63 -1.14
C GLU A 17 2.36 15.23 -0.68
N SER A 18 1.79 14.73 0.41
CA SER A 18 1.98 13.34 0.84
C SER A 18 1.50 12.34 -0.21
N ARG A 19 0.37 12.63 -0.87
CA ARG A 19 -0.12 11.78 -1.97
C ARG A 19 0.78 11.86 -3.22
N GLN A 20 1.43 12.99 -3.46
CA GLN A 20 2.44 13.12 -4.54
C GLN A 20 3.69 12.31 -4.21
N ASP A 21 4.17 12.36 -2.97
CA ASP A 21 5.30 11.53 -2.51
C ASP A 21 5.01 10.02 -2.67
N VAL A 22 3.75 9.59 -2.45
CA VAL A 22 3.34 8.20 -2.75
C VAL A 22 3.45 7.88 -4.25
N GLN A 23 3.21 8.85 -5.16
CA GLN A 23 3.44 8.60 -6.59
C GLN A 23 4.92 8.37 -6.92
N GLU A 24 5.81 9.07 -6.22
CA GLU A 24 7.27 8.87 -6.35
C GLU A 24 7.68 7.51 -5.80
N LEU A 25 7.12 7.08 -4.65
CA LEU A 25 7.32 5.72 -4.15
C LEU A 25 6.89 4.67 -5.18
N ARG A 26 5.74 4.85 -5.83
CA ARG A 26 5.29 3.94 -6.88
C ARG A 26 6.23 3.93 -8.07
N ALA A 27 6.79 5.08 -8.43
CA ALA A 27 7.68 5.24 -9.57
C ALA A 27 9.03 4.52 -9.41
N ILE A 28 9.49 4.33 -8.18
CA ILE A 28 10.79 3.69 -7.87
C ILE A 28 10.69 2.20 -7.54
N HIS A 29 9.49 1.63 -7.55
CA HIS A 29 9.28 0.19 -7.32
C HIS A 29 8.86 -0.51 -8.60
N ASP A 30 9.31 -1.76 -8.77
CA ASP A 30 8.98 -2.58 -9.95
C ASP A 30 7.53 -3.05 -9.93
N ALA A 31 6.96 -3.25 -8.74
CA ALA A 31 5.59 -3.68 -8.59
C ALA A 31 4.87 -2.99 -7.41
N ILE A 32 3.53 -2.88 -7.54
CA ILE A 32 2.62 -2.45 -6.48
C ILE A 32 1.69 -3.61 -6.18
N LEU A 33 1.64 -4.05 -4.92
CA LEU A 33 0.78 -5.13 -4.47
C LEU A 33 -0.37 -4.60 -3.62
N THR A 34 -1.59 -5.02 -3.92
CA THR A 34 -2.80 -4.60 -3.20
C THR A 34 -3.78 -5.76 -3.02
N GLY A 35 -4.81 -5.55 -2.21
CA GLY A 35 -5.85 -6.53 -1.93
C GLY A 35 -7.17 -6.24 -2.67
N GLY A 36 -7.96 -7.29 -2.94
CA GLY A 36 -9.24 -7.19 -3.65
C GLY A 36 -10.24 -6.23 -3.00
N ASN A 37 -10.25 -6.10 -1.67
CA ASN A 37 -11.13 -5.13 -1.00
C ASN A 37 -10.75 -3.68 -1.31
N THR A 38 -9.46 -3.36 -1.37
CA THR A 38 -8.98 -2.03 -1.75
C THR A 38 -9.42 -1.68 -3.17
N VAL A 39 -9.28 -2.61 -4.11
CA VAL A 39 -9.70 -2.37 -5.51
C VAL A 39 -11.20 -2.14 -5.62
N VAL A 40 -12.01 -2.95 -4.93
CA VAL A 40 -13.47 -2.85 -4.98
C VAL A 40 -14.00 -1.60 -4.28
N ASN A 41 -13.45 -1.24 -3.12
CA ASN A 41 -13.99 -0.15 -2.31
C ASN A 41 -13.45 1.23 -2.74
N ASP A 42 -12.16 1.30 -3.07
CA ASP A 42 -11.47 2.58 -3.31
C ASP A 42 -11.32 2.90 -4.79
N LEU A 43 -11.57 1.92 -5.69
CA LEU A 43 -11.44 2.03 -7.15
C LEU A 43 -10.12 2.73 -7.57
N PRO A 44 -8.97 2.31 -7.04
CA PRO A 44 -7.72 3.01 -7.26
C PRO A 44 -7.17 2.76 -8.66
N LYS A 45 -6.39 3.69 -9.18
CA LYS A 45 -5.62 3.47 -10.42
C LYS A 45 -4.37 2.63 -10.17
N MET A 46 -3.73 2.77 -9.02
CA MET A 46 -2.47 2.10 -8.64
C MET A 46 -1.35 2.25 -9.68
N ASN A 47 -1.26 3.39 -10.35
CA ASN A 47 -0.17 3.75 -11.24
C ASN A 47 0.64 4.89 -10.64
N ALA A 48 1.89 5.05 -11.06
CA ALA A 48 2.72 6.19 -10.72
C ALA A 48 2.39 7.38 -11.66
N ARG A 49 2.02 8.51 -11.06
CA ARG A 49 1.71 9.77 -11.77
C ARG A 49 2.75 10.81 -11.42
N VAL A 50 3.84 10.77 -12.15
CA VAL A 50 5.00 11.66 -12.02
C VAL A 50 5.20 12.45 -13.31
N ASN A 51 6.01 13.48 -13.25
CA ASN A 51 6.24 14.40 -14.38
C ASN A 51 7.43 14.01 -15.29
N PHE A 52 7.90 12.77 -15.17
CA PHE A 52 8.96 12.22 -16.00
C PHE A 52 8.53 10.86 -16.59
N PRO A 53 9.09 10.47 -17.75
CA PRO A 53 8.82 9.16 -18.36
C PRO A 53 9.29 8.01 -17.46
N LEU A 54 8.45 6.99 -17.31
CA LEU A 54 8.83 5.74 -16.62
C LEU A 54 8.06 4.55 -17.16
N ASN A 55 8.61 3.37 -16.98
CA ASN A 55 7.85 2.13 -17.10
C ASN A 55 6.97 2.00 -15.86
N GLN A 56 5.64 1.89 -16.07
CA GLN A 56 4.71 1.75 -14.95
C GLN A 56 4.98 0.46 -14.17
N PRO A 57 4.95 0.52 -12.82
CA PRO A 57 5.08 -0.67 -12.00
C PRO A 57 3.99 -1.69 -12.33
N LYS A 58 4.34 -2.98 -12.26
CA LYS A 58 3.38 -4.08 -12.40
C LYS A 58 2.40 -4.04 -11.22
N LYS A 59 1.10 -4.15 -11.50
CA LYS A 59 0.08 -4.22 -10.45
C LYS A 59 -0.20 -5.69 -10.09
N ILE A 60 -0.06 -6.01 -8.80
CA ILE A 60 -0.32 -7.34 -8.26
C ILE A 60 -1.56 -7.25 -7.36
N LEU A 61 -2.61 -7.93 -7.75
CA LEU A 61 -3.86 -7.98 -6.99
C LEU A 61 -4.00 -9.33 -6.29
N LEU A 62 -3.98 -9.33 -4.95
CA LEU A 62 -4.32 -10.51 -4.17
C LEU A 62 -5.83 -10.56 -3.96
N SER A 63 -6.50 -11.49 -4.63
CA SER A 63 -7.94 -11.63 -4.54
C SER A 63 -8.41 -13.01 -4.95
N ASN A 64 -9.31 -13.58 -4.17
CA ASN A 64 -10.11 -14.77 -4.53
C ASN A 64 -11.54 -14.41 -4.96
N LYS A 65 -11.82 -13.12 -5.20
CA LYS A 65 -13.15 -12.67 -5.63
C LYS A 65 -13.37 -13.00 -7.11
N SER A 66 -14.49 -13.63 -7.41
CA SER A 66 -14.92 -13.93 -8.78
C SER A 66 -15.65 -12.76 -9.47
N ASN A 67 -16.09 -11.76 -8.73
CA ASN A 67 -16.91 -10.64 -9.19
C ASN A 67 -16.14 -9.31 -9.26
N LEU A 68 -14.88 -9.33 -9.66
CA LEU A 68 -14.11 -8.11 -9.90
C LEU A 68 -14.65 -7.39 -11.15
N ASP A 69 -14.90 -6.08 -11.02
CA ASP A 69 -15.24 -5.25 -12.17
C ASP A 69 -13.96 -4.93 -12.97
N LEU A 70 -13.71 -5.70 -14.02
CA LEU A 70 -12.55 -5.52 -14.89
C LEU A 70 -12.59 -4.23 -15.72
N SER A 71 -13.70 -3.48 -15.72
CA SER A 71 -13.78 -2.14 -16.33
C SER A 71 -13.21 -1.04 -15.43
N ALA A 72 -12.94 -1.34 -14.15
CA ALA A 72 -12.40 -0.38 -13.20
C ALA A 72 -11.01 0.15 -13.62
N GLU A 73 -10.71 1.37 -13.19
CA GLU A 73 -9.45 2.07 -13.52
C GLU A 73 -8.18 1.27 -13.20
N PHE A 74 -8.25 0.37 -12.22
CA PHE A 74 -7.15 -0.52 -11.87
C PHE A 74 -6.71 -1.40 -13.05
N PHE A 75 -7.64 -1.86 -13.88
CA PHE A 75 -7.38 -2.86 -14.93
C PHE A 75 -7.12 -2.26 -16.32
N LYS A 76 -7.28 -0.95 -16.50
CA LYS A 76 -7.27 -0.32 -17.83
C LYS A 76 -5.94 -0.39 -18.59
N ASP A 77 -4.80 -0.42 -17.92
CA ASP A 77 -3.48 -0.42 -18.55
C ASP A 77 -2.90 -1.82 -18.84
N CYS A 78 -3.68 -2.87 -18.55
CA CYS A 78 -3.32 -4.28 -18.77
C CYS A 78 -1.99 -4.74 -18.11
N ASN A 79 -1.30 -3.91 -17.34
CA ASN A 79 -0.08 -4.27 -16.62
C ASN A 79 -0.42 -4.75 -15.21
N TYR A 80 -1.23 -5.81 -15.11
CA TYR A 80 -1.62 -6.38 -13.83
C TYR A 80 -1.61 -7.91 -13.83
N GLU A 81 -1.57 -8.48 -12.64
CA GLU A 81 -1.71 -9.90 -12.39
C GLU A 81 -2.62 -10.12 -11.18
N ILE A 82 -3.56 -11.06 -11.29
CA ILE A 82 -4.45 -11.45 -10.18
C ILE A 82 -3.95 -12.77 -9.62
N LEU A 83 -3.69 -12.81 -8.32
CA LEU A 83 -3.25 -13.99 -7.59
C LEU A 83 -4.31 -14.42 -6.58
N ASN A 84 -4.61 -15.72 -6.57
CA ASN A 84 -5.46 -16.34 -5.57
C ASN A 84 -4.64 -16.89 -4.37
N GLU A 85 -3.34 -16.69 -4.39
CA GLU A 85 -2.42 -17.16 -3.35
C GLU A 85 -2.58 -16.30 -2.09
N THR A 86 -2.60 -16.95 -0.92
CA THR A 86 -2.70 -16.29 0.39
C THR A 86 -1.41 -16.39 1.19
N GLY A 87 -0.47 -17.24 0.79
CA GLY A 87 0.82 -17.41 1.45
C GLY A 87 1.83 -16.35 1.02
N ILE A 88 2.14 -15.39 1.90
CA ILE A 88 3.07 -14.28 1.59
C ILE A 88 4.43 -14.81 1.09
N HIS A 89 4.99 -15.84 1.75
CA HIS A 89 6.25 -16.44 1.33
C HIS A 89 6.23 -17.00 -0.10
N LYS A 90 5.13 -17.66 -0.51
CA LYS A 90 4.98 -18.16 -1.88
C LYS A 90 4.87 -17.02 -2.90
N ILE A 91 4.23 -15.93 -2.53
CA ILE A 91 4.12 -14.73 -3.39
C ILE A 91 5.52 -14.14 -3.60
N ILE A 92 6.28 -13.94 -2.54
CA ILE A 92 7.65 -13.41 -2.64
C ILE A 92 8.55 -14.38 -3.40
N GLU A 93 8.49 -15.70 -3.12
CA GLU A 93 9.23 -16.70 -3.87
C GLU A 93 8.91 -16.69 -5.37
N LYS A 94 7.65 -16.50 -5.75
CA LYS A 94 7.26 -16.38 -7.16
C LYS A 94 7.99 -15.22 -7.83
N TYR A 95 7.99 -14.03 -7.22
CA TYR A 95 8.58 -12.83 -7.81
C TYR A 95 10.10 -12.79 -7.71
N SER A 96 10.72 -13.46 -6.73
CA SER A 96 12.18 -13.58 -6.64
C SER A 96 12.82 -14.31 -7.83
N LYS A 97 12.02 -14.99 -8.64
CA LYS A 97 12.44 -15.69 -9.89
C LYS A 97 12.18 -14.85 -11.14
N THR A 98 11.87 -13.57 -11.00
CA THR A 98 11.57 -12.61 -12.08
C THR A 98 12.47 -11.38 -11.96
N ASP A 99 12.31 -10.44 -12.88
CA ASP A 99 13.02 -9.15 -12.85
C ASP A 99 12.44 -8.15 -11.82
N ILE A 100 11.42 -8.55 -11.04
CA ILE A 100 10.86 -7.73 -9.97
C ILE A 100 11.75 -7.83 -8.74
N THR A 101 12.46 -6.77 -8.44
CA THR A 101 13.40 -6.66 -7.30
C THR A 101 12.80 -5.92 -6.11
N SER A 102 11.74 -5.16 -6.34
CA SER A 102 11.07 -4.34 -5.32
C SER A 102 9.55 -4.37 -5.46
N ILE A 103 8.86 -4.54 -4.33
CA ILE A 103 7.39 -4.56 -4.25
C ILE A 103 6.91 -3.56 -3.22
N LEU A 104 6.14 -2.57 -3.65
CA LEU A 104 5.43 -1.66 -2.77
C LEU A 104 4.08 -2.25 -2.37
N VAL A 105 3.86 -2.50 -1.09
CA VAL A 105 2.56 -3.00 -0.59
C VAL A 105 1.69 -1.82 -0.18
N GLU A 106 0.66 -1.53 -0.98
CA GLU A 106 -0.36 -0.54 -0.68
C GLU A 106 -1.71 -1.24 -0.50
N ALA A 107 -2.08 -1.56 0.73
CA ALA A 107 -3.26 -2.37 1.03
C ALA A 107 -3.94 -1.97 2.34
N GLY A 108 -5.13 -2.50 2.56
CA GLY A 108 -5.82 -2.33 3.83
C GLY A 108 -5.15 -3.10 4.98
N PRO A 109 -5.56 -2.83 6.23
CA PRO A 109 -4.90 -3.31 7.45
C PRO A 109 -4.67 -4.82 7.47
N LYS A 110 -5.65 -5.62 7.02
CA LYS A 110 -5.55 -7.08 7.04
C LYS A 110 -4.34 -7.60 6.25
N LEU A 111 -4.16 -7.12 5.03
CA LEU A 111 -3.08 -7.58 4.17
C LEU A 111 -1.73 -7.01 4.61
N VAL A 112 -1.68 -5.74 5.01
CA VAL A 112 -0.47 -5.12 5.57
C VAL A 112 0.01 -5.88 6.80
N ASN A 113 -0.87 -6.21 7.75
CA ASN A 113 -0.48 -6.99 8.92
C ASN A 113 0.02 -8.40 8.54
N SER A 114 -0.57 -9.05 7.52
CA SER A 114 -0.05 -10.34 7.04
C SER A 114 1.37 -10.23 6.50
N PHE A 115 1.71 -9.15 5.79
CA PHE A 115 3.09 -8.90 5.36
C PHE A 115 4.02 -8.62 6.54
N LEU A 116 3.61 -7.80 7.49
CA LEU A 116 4.42 -7.51 8.69
C LEU A 116 4.67 -8.79 9.52
N ASP A 117 3.64 -9.61 9.72
CA ASP A 117 3.74 -10.88 10.45
C ASP A 117 4.64 -11.91 9.73
N SER A 118 4.80 -11.80 8.40
CA SER A 118 5.67 -12.71 7.63
C SER A 118 7.15 -12.51 7.88
N GLY A 119 7.56 -11.36 8.43
CA GLY A 119 8.96 -11.00 8.60
C GLY A 119 9.73 -10.61 7.32
N LEU A 120 9.05 -10.58 6.17
CA LEU A 120 9.65 -10.31 4.84
C LEU A 120 9.62 -8.83 4.44
N VAL A 121 9.18 -7.95 5.33
CA VAL A 121 9.13 -6.50 5.08
C VAL A 121 10.45 -5.87 5.51
N ASP A 122 11.12 -5.17 4.61
CA ASP A 122 12.39 -4.47 4.88
C ASP A 122 12.16 -3.05 5.40
N LYS A 123 11.11 -2.40 4.90
CA LYS A 123 10.84 -0.98 5.17
C LYS A 123 9.35 -0.72 5.36
N VAL A 124 9.01 0.10 6.35
CA VAL A 124 7.64 0.61 6.57
C VAL A 124 7.65 2.13 6.45
N ILE A 125 6.72 2.67 5.64
CA ILE A 125 6.56 4.12 5.46
C ILE A 125 5.19 4.50 5.96
N ILE A 126 5.13 5.44 6.92
CA ILE A 126 3.90 5.92 7.52
C ILE A 126 3.75 7.43 7.25
N TYR A 127 2.57 7.81 6.75
CA TYR A 127 2.15 9.20 6.66
C TYR A 127 1.12 9.47 7.75
N GLU A 128 1.48 10.32 8.70
CA GLU A 128 0.60 10.73 9.80
C GLU A 128 0.01 12.09 9.49
N SER A 129 -1.31 12.15 9.37
CA SER A 129 -2.06 13.41 9.24
C SER A 129 -2.48 13.93 10.60
N GLN A 130 -2.60 15.26 10.72
CA GLN A 130 -3.20 15.90 11.89
C GLN A 130 -4.73 15.73 11.93
N ASN A 131 -5.35 15.30 10.83
CA ASN A 131 -6.79 15.09 10.74
C ASN A 131 -7.20 13.86 11.55
N ASN A 132 -8.04 14.05 12.56
CA ASN A 132 -8.62 12.95 13.32
C ASN A 132 -9.89 12.45 12.63
N LEU A 133 -9.95 11.17 12.30
CA LEU A 133 -11.12 10.56 11.66
C LEU A 133 -12.22 10.13 12.64
N GLY A 134 -12.02 10.39 13.94
CA GLY A 134 -13.00 10.07 14.96
C GLY A 134 -13.22 8.55 15.16
N PRO A 135 -14.34 8.17 15.80
CA PRO A 135 -14.58 6.79 16.25
C PRO A 135 -14.82 5.78 15.10
N ASN A 136 -15.09 6.26 13.89
CA ASN A 136 -15.32 5.41 12.72
C ASN A 136 -14.02 5.01 11.99
N GLY A 137 -12.88 5.41 12.51
CA GLY A 137 -11.59 5.07 11.96
C GLY A 137 -11.23 3.60 12.23
N VAL A 138 -10.59 2.94 11.26
CA VAL A 138 -10.09 1.57 11.40
C VAL A 138 -8.64 1.60 11.86
N ASN A 139 -8.34 0.92 12.96
CA ASN A 139 -6.96 0.77 13.42
C ASN A 139 -6.13 0.03 12.38
N TRP A 140 -4.94 0.58 12.12
CA TRP A 140 -4.02 0.02 11.15
C TRP A 140 -3.28 -1.20 11.71
N PHE A 141 -2.85 -1.14 12.98
CA PHE A 141 -2.26 -2.26 13.68
C PHE A 141 -3.31 -3.13 14.37
N LYS A 142 -2.97 -4.41 14.55
CA LYS A 142 -3.63 -5.26 15.55
C LYS A 142 -3.43 -4.62 16.92
N GLU A 143 -4.38 -4.83 17.81
CA GLU A 143 -4.33 -4.30 19.19
C GLU A 143 -2.96 -4.52 19.82
N ASP A 144 -2.44 -3.46 20.44
CA ASP A 144 -1.15 -3.40 21.14
C ASP A 144 0.13 -3.56 20.30
N ASN A 145 0.08 -3.64 18.98
CA ASN A 145 1.25 -3.67 18.13
C ASN A 145 1.70 -2.25 17.72
N THR A 146 3.00 -2.09 17.61
CA THR A 146 3.65 -0.92 17.00
C THR A 146 4.71 -1.39 16.02
N VAL A 147 5.18 -0.48 15.16
CA VAL A 147 6.22 -0.80 14.19
C VAL A 147 7.48 -1.30 14.90
N GLU A 148 7.81 -0.68 16.01
CA GLU A 148 9.00 -1.01 16.82
C GLU A 148 8.87 -2.41 17.46
N LYS A 149 7.69 -2.78 17.96
CA LYS A 149 7.44 -4.12 18.50
C LYS A 149 7.56 -5.22 17.45
N LEU A 150 7.39 -4.87 16.17
CA LEU A 150 7.58 -5.77 15.03
C LEU A 150 9.04 -5.85 14.55
N GLY A 151 9.98 -5.23 15.28
CA GLY A 151 11.41 -5.28 15.01
C GLY A 151 11.88 -4.26 13.97
N PHE A 152 11.21 -3.14 13.84
CA PHE A 152 11.65 -2.02 13.01
C PHE A 152 12.13 -0.87 13.89
N LYS A 153 13.10 -0.10 13.42
CA LYS A 153 13.53 1.15 14.03
C LYS A 153 13.27 2.34 13.12
N LEU A 154 12.98 3.47 13.73
CA LEU A 154 12.81 4.73 12.99
C LEU A 154 14.17 5.13 12.39
N GLU A 155 14.22 5.22 11.06
CA GLU A 155 15.36 5.70 10.29
C GLU A 155 15.30 7.21 10.10
N SER A 156 14.14 7.73 9.73
CA SER A 156 13.94 9.16 9.51
C SER A 156 12.49 9.58 9.72
N SER A 157 12.31 10.86 10.07
CA SER A 157 11.00 11.50 10.23
C SER A 157 11.10 12.95 9.78
N TYR A 158 10.22 13.37 8.88
CA TYR A 158 10.18 14.75 8.38
C TYR A 158 8.77 15.19 8.00
N LYS A 159 8.56 16.50 7.96
CA LYS A 159 7.29 17.11 7.58
C LYS A 159 7.12 17.12 6.07
N ILE A 160 5.90 16.80 5.63
CA ILE A 160 5.41 17.04 4.28
C ILE A 160 4.11 17.84 4.45
N GLU A 161 4.20 19.15 4.28
CA GLU A 161 3.11 20.10 4.57
C GLU A 161 2.56 19.90 5.99
N THR A 162 1.29 19.53 6.10
CA THR A 162 0.61 19.28 7.40
C THR A 162 0.87 17.89 7.95
N ASP A 163 1.40 16.99 7.15
CA ASP A 163 1.62 15.61 7.55
C ASP A 163 3.05 15.36 8.05
N THR A 164 3.26 14.20 8.65
CA THR A 164 4.59 13.69 9.00
C THR A 164 4.83 12.37 8.29
N LYS A 165 5.88 12.28 7.49
CA LYS A 165 6.38 11.01 6.94
C LYS A 165 7.40 10.41 7.88
N LYS A 166 7.18 9.16 8.25
CA LYS A 166 8.11 8.35 9.06
C LYS A 166 8.55 7.14 8.25
N ILE A 167 9.84 6.88 8.24
CA ILE A 167 10.45 5.74 7.57
C ILE A 167 11.08 4.85 8.63
N TYR A 168 10.69 3.59 8.63
CA TYR A 168 11.21 2.58 9.52
C TYR A 168 11.89 1.48 8.70
N ILE A 169 13.02 0.99 9.18
CA ILE A 169 13.78 -0.11 8.58
C ILE A 169 13.82 -1.30 9.52
N LYS A 170 13.87 -2.51 8.96
CA LYS A 170 14.02 -3.75 9.72
C LYS A 170 15.37 -3.77 10.42
N CYS A 171 15.38 -4.20 11.73
CA CYS A 171 16.60 -4.36 12.52
C CYS A 171 17.33 -5.65 12.17
#